data_327d94cb1400aef622901394e9ae20d7
#
_entry.id   327d94cb1400aef622901394e9ae20d7
#
_cell.length_a   1.000
_cell.length_b   1.000
_cell.length_c   1.000
_cell.angle_alpha   90.00
_cell.angle_beta   90.00
_cell.angle_gamma   90.00
#
_symmetry.space_group_name_H-M   'P 1'
#
loop_
_entity.id
_entity.type
_entity.pdbx_description
1 polymer ?
#
loop_
_entity_poly.entity_id
_entity_poly.type
_entity_poly.pdbx_seq_one_letter_code
_entity_poly.pdbx_strand_id
1 'polypeptide(L)'
;MKLNQIITSLLETDMYKFSMGQTIFHQFTDYKTTWTFKCRNEDVHFTQKMVQEITEQIKAFCKLRFTEDELAYLDNIKWIKGSYVDFLRLWQPRFEDFEIGTDAPCGLSIEAKGTWLNTSMYEIPTLAIINEVYFRMAYDYDKLLDSFKKRLDAKYENLKNGHWYVGTFSEFGLRRRLSAEAQELAVQKFAHLNDTLHSSSKFVGTSNVYLAKKYGLTPVGTMAHEWIMCIGQGNHRHNPAYSNWYALDAWVKEYGVLNGIALTDTITTDCFLRDFQLTYATLFSGVRHDSGDPYEWGEKMIAHYKSLGIDPKTKTLLFSDSLDFERADKLYRHFCKETNVAFGIGTYLSNDTDVPALNIVMKTTICNGMDVAKISDTPGKGMCKNPDYVDYLNRCIDYRMKNDR
;
A
#
# COMPACT_ATOMS: atom_id res chain seq x y z
N MET A 1 -10.02 27.18 12.10
CA MET A 1 -10.62 26.10 12.89
C MET A 1 -9.51 25.12 13.16
N LYS A 2 -9.24 24.73 14.39
CA LYS A 2 -8.25 23.71 14.71
C LYS A 2 -8.96 22.35 14.66
N LEU A 3 -8.44 21.41 13.89
CA LEU A 3 -9.01 20.09 13.79
C LEU A 3 -8.63 19.24 15.04
N ASN A 4 -9.45 18.26 15.35
CA ASN A 4 -9.06 17.20 16.28
C ASN A 4 -7.88 16.41 15.71
N GLN A 5 -7.14 15.71 16.55
CA GLN A 5 -6.04 14.85 16.12
C GLN A 5 -6.56 13.77 15.15
N ILE A 6 -5.97 13.72 13.94
CA ILE A 6 -6.43 12.85 12.85
C ILE A 6 -5.89 11.43 13.04
N ILE A 7 -4.61 11.29 13.38
CA ILE A 7 -3.99 9.99 13.67
C ILE A 7 -3.86 9.86 15.18
N THR A 8 -4.56 8.91 15.77
CA THR A 8 -4.68 8.74 17.23
C THR A 8 -3.96 7.49 17.73
N SER A 9 -3.54 6.60 16.84
CA SER A 9 -2.84 5.35 17.15
C SER A 9 -1.72 5.11 16.13
N LEU A 10 -0.61 4.52 16.55
CA LEU A 10 0.44 4.07 15.65
C LEU A 10 0.05 2.82 14.85
N LEU A 11 -1.06 2.17 15.19
CA LEU A 11 -1.68 1.14 14.36
C LEU A 11 -2.49 1.71 13.18
N GLU A 12 -2.75 3.03 13.12
CA GLU A 12 -3.37 3.67 11.96
C GLU A 12 -2.36 3.76 10.79
N THR A 13 -1.93 2.59 10.35
CA THR A 13 -1.06 2.40 9.18
C THR A 13 -1.42 1.09 8.47
N ASP A 14 -0.92 0.92 7.24
CA ASP A 14 -1.16 -0.29 6.47
C ASP A 14 -0.28 -1.45 7.00
N MET A 15 -0.84 -2.67 7.07
CA MET A 15 -0.16 -3.86 7.61
C MET A 15 1.20 -4.13 6.94
N TYR A 16 1.35 -3.81 5.65
CA TYR A 16 2.63 -4.01 4.97
C TYR A 16 3.77 -3.18 5.57
N LYS A 17 3.48 -2.07 6.28
CA LYS A 17 4.52 -1.28 6.98
C LYS A 17 5.12 -2.05 8.15
N PHE A 18 4.32 -2.81 8.88
CA PHE A 18 4.83 -3.72 9.91
C PHE A 18 5.57 -4.91 9.30
N SER A 19 5.03 -5.50 8.23
CA SER A 19 5.68 -6.62 7.56
C SER A 19 7.06 -6.22 7.00
N MET A 20 7.15 -5.12 6.25
CA MET A 20 8.44 -4.63 5.78
C MET A 20 9.33 -4.15 6.93
N GLY A 21 8.76 -3.42 7.90
CA GLY A 21 9.47 -2.91 9.07
C GLY A 21 10.20 -3.98 9.85
N GLN A 22 9.57 -5.14 10.08
CA GLN A 22 10.22 -6.28 10.71
C GLN A 22 11.43 -6.79 9.91
N THR A 23 11.28 -6.92 8.60
CA THR A 23 12.39 -7.39 7.76
C THR A 23 13.51 -6.34 7.68
N ILE A 24 13.16 -5.05 7.62
CA ILE A 24 14.15 -3.95 7.69
C ILE A 24 14.89 -3.99 9.02
N PHE A 25 14.17 -4.18 10.13
CA PHE A 25 14.76 -4.28 11.46
C PHE A 25 15.76 -5.45 11.59
N HIS A 26 15.47 -6.60 10.99
CA HIS A 26 16.38 -7.75 11.09
C HIS A 26 17.53 -7.73 10.08
N GLN A 27 17.38 -7.09 8.92
CA GLN A 27 18.34 -7.27 7.81
C GLN A 27 18.94 -5.95 7.27
N PHE A 28 18.32 -4.77 7.51
CA PHE A 28 18.66 -3.50 6.83
C PHE A 28 18.62 -2.28 7.77
N THR A 29 19.03 -2.42 9.02
CA THR A 29 18.93 -1.36 10.05
C THR A 29 19.74 -0.11 9.74
N ASP A 30 20.80 -0.22 8.95
CA ASP A 30 21.71 0.86 8.56
C ASP A 30 21.27 1.64 7.32
N TYR A 31 20.23 1.15 6.61
CA TYR A 31 19.73 1.82 5.41
C TYR A 31 19.09 3.17 5.76
N LYS A 32 19.41 4.17 4.94
CA LYS A 32 18.87 5.54 5.04
C LYS A 32 18.05 5.87 3.80
N THR A 33 16.90 6.53 3.99
CA THR A 33 16.03 6.91 2.88
C THR A 33 15.59 8.36 2.94
N THR A 34 15.30 8.92 1.77
CA THR A 34 14.59 10.18 1.60
C THR A 34 13.26 9.90 0.92
N TRP A 35 12.20 10.37 1.55
CA TRP A 35 10.82 10.29 1.04
C TRP A 35 10.36 11.65 0.57
N THR A 36 9.63 11.69 -0.53
CA THR A 36 9.14 12.94 -1.11
C THR A 36 7.65 12.83 -1.39
N PHE A 37 6.89 13.80 -0.92
CA PHE A 37 5.49 14.00 -1.25
C PHE A 37 5.33 14.53 -2.67
N LYS A 38 4.27 14.10 -3.37
CA LYS A 38 3.85 14.64 -4.66
C LYS A 38 2.33 14.67 -4.76
N CYS A 39 1.76 15.82 -5.06
CA CYS A 39 0.40 15.98 -5.55
C CYS A 39 0.42 15.88 -7.09
N ARG A 40 -0.45 15.05 -7.66
CA ARG A 40 -0.59 14.84 -9.11
C ARG A 40 -1.81 15.57 -9.70
N ASN A 41 -2.62 16.19 -8.85
CA ASN A 41 -3.73 17.03 -9.29
C ASN A 41 -3.19 18.41 -9.64
N GLU A 42 -3.54 18.93 -10.81
CA GLU A 42 -3.14 20.27 -11.27
C GLU A 42 -4.02 21.38 -10.68
N ASP A 43 -5.25 21.06 -10.34
CA ASP A 43 -6.27 21.94 -9.79
C ASP A 43 -6.31 22.01 -8.26
N VAL A 44 -5.46 21.23 -7.57
CA VAL A 44 -5.38 21.19 -6.10
C VAL A 44 -4.32 22.15 -5.60
N HIS A 45 -4.72 23.03 -4.66
CA HIS A 45 -3.81 23.96 -3.99
C HIS A 45 -4.00 23.94 -2.48
N PHE A 46 -2.89 23.78 -1.75
CA PHE A 46 -2.84 23.82 -0.29
C PHE A 46 -2.56 25.25 0.17
N THR A 47 -3.50 25.84 0.89
CA THR A 47 -3.34 27.17 1.47
C THR A 47 -2.35 27.13 2.63
N GLN A 48 -1.76 28.28 2.98
CA GLN A 48 -0.83 28.39 4.13
C GLN A 48 -1.48 27.88 5.43
N LYS A 49 -2.80 28.09 5.63
CA LYS A 49 -3.53 27.57 6.79
C LYS A 49 -3.61 26.05 6.79
N MET A 50 -3.79 25.44 5.63
CA MET A 50 -3.78 23.97 5.50
C MET A 50 -2.39 23.42 5.81
N VAL A 51 -1.33 24.03 5.29
CA VAL A 51 0.06 23.63 5.56
C VAL A 51 0.39 23.74 7.05
N GLN A 52 -0.07 24.81 7.71
CA GLN A 52 0.08 24.96 9.15
C GLN A 52 -0.67 23.85 9.92
N GLU A 53 -1.91 23.53 9.56
CA GLU A 53 -2.69 22.46 10.20
C GLU A 53 -2.03 21.10 9.96
N ILE A 54 -1.60 20.78 8.73
CA ILE A 54 -0.86 19.55 8.41
C ILE A 54 0.39 19.42 9.29
N THR A 55 1.13 20.51 9.44
CA THR A 55 2.34 20.55 10.29
C THR A 55 2.02 20.22 11.75
N GLU A 56 0.96 20.83 12.31
CA GLU A 56 0.56 20.55 13.70
C GLU A 56 0.04 19.11 13.87
N GLN A 57 -0.66 18.54 12.87
CA GLN A 57 -1.11 17.15 12.89
C GLN A 57 0.09 16.17 12.81
N ILE A 58 1.10 16.45 12.00
CA ILE A 58 2.33 15.65 11.94
C ILE A 58 3.10 15.73 13.27
N LYS A 59 3.18 16.92 13.89
CA LYS A 59 3.75 17.06 15.25
C LYS A 59 2.99 16.24 16.28
N ALA A 60 1.65 16.21 16.20
CA ALA A 60 0.82 15.42 17.10
C ALA A 60 1.04 13.91 16.88
N PHE A 61 1.11 13.47 15.62
CA PHE A 61 1.47 12.10 15.26
C PHE A 61 2.84 11.70 15.84
N CYS A 62 3.84 12.57 15.76
CA CYS A 62 5.19 12.31 16.29
C CYS A 62 5.27 12.22 17.83
N LYS A 63 4.20 12.56 18.55
CA LYS A 63 4.12 12.37 20.01
C LYS A 63 3.54 11.01 20.41
N LEU A 64 2.98 10.26 19.47
CA LEU A 64 2.38 8.95 19.77
C LEU A 64 3.44 7.91 20.14
N ARG A 65 3.03 6.95 20.93
CA ARG A 65 3.76 5.72 21.25
C ARG A 65 2.80 4.55 21.18
N PHE A 66 3.33 3.35 20.89
CA PHE A 66 2.54 2.14 21.02
C PHE A 66 2.11 1.92 22.46
N THR A 67 0.85 1.57 22.66
CA THR A 67 0.34 1.07 23.94
C THR A 67 0.65 -0.42 24.08
N GLU A 68 0.67 -0.94 25.33
CA GLU A 68 0.89 -2.37 25.56
C GLU A 68 -0.21 -3.25 24.91
N ASP A 69 -1.45 -2.76 24.82
CA ASP A 69 -2.55 -3.44 24.14
C ASP A 69 -2.36 -3.51 22.62
N GLU A 70 -1.77 -2.49 22.01
CA GLU A 70 -1.40 -2.48 20.57
C GLU A 70 -0.23 -3.43 20.29
N LEU A 71 0.77 -3.43 21.17
CA LEU A 71 1.93 -4.33 21.07
C LEU A 71 1.51 -5.81 21.25
N ALA A 72 0.66 -6.09 22.22
CA ALA A 72 0.11 -7.43 22.42
C ALA A 72 -0.71 -7.92 21.23
N TYR A 73 -1.45 -7.01 20.57
CA TYR A 73 -2.15 -7.34 19.33
C TYR A 73 -1.18 -7.70 18.20
N LEU A 74 -0.11 -6.92 18.01
CA LEU A 74 0.91 -7.23 16.99
C LEU A 74 1.63 -8.54 17.26
N ASP A 75 1.97 -8.82 18.53
CA ASP A 75 2.65 -10.06 18.95
C ASP A 75 1.81 -11.32 18.69
N ASN A 76 0.47 -11.18 18.67
CA ASN A 76 -0.44 -12.27 18.34
C ASN A 76 -0.56 -12.53 16.81
N ILE A 77 0.01 -11.68 15.96
CA ILE A 77 0.01 -11.91 14.51
C ILE A 77 1.08 -12.95 14.18
N LYS A 78 0.67 -14.07 13.60
CA LYS A 78 1.48 -15.28 13.38
C LYS A 78 2.89 -15.06 12.80
N TRP A 79 3.08 -14.04 11.97
CA TRP A 79 4.38 -13.77 11.31
C TRP A 79 5.15 -12.61 11.93
N ILE A 80 4.59 -11.91 12.91
CA ILE A 80 5.30 -10.88 13.65
C ILE A 80 6.13 -11.55 14.75
N LYS A 81 7.39 -11.14 14.87
CA LYS A 81 8.35 -11.71 15.85
C LYS A 81 8.46 -10.80 17.06
N GLY A 82 8.56 -11.39 18.26
CA GLY A 82 8.67 -10.65 19.52
C GLY A 82 9.82 -9.65 19.57
N SER A 83 10.98 -9.97 18.93
CA SER A 83 12.11 -9.02 18.82
C SER A 83 11.75 -7.71 18.12
N TYR A 84 10.87 -7.77 17.12
CA TYR A 84 10.37 -6.56 16.44
C TYR A 84 9.34 -5.83 17.30
N VAL A 85 8.50 -6.55 18.02
CA VAL A 85 7.55 -5.94 18.99
C VAL A 85 8.31 -5.22 20.11
N ASP A 86 9.40 -5.78 20.63
CA ASP A 86 10.27 -5.15 21.62
C ASP A 86 10.93 -3.87 21.07
N PHE A 87 11.34 -3.86 19.80
CA PHE A 87 11.79 -2.63 19.14
C PHE A 87 10.66 -1.60 19.08
N LEU A 88 9.45 -1.98 18.65
CA LEU A 88 8.30 -1.07 18.54
C LEU A 88 7.91 -0.44 19.88
N ARG A 89 8.10 -1.13 21.02
CA ARG A 89 7.88 -0.59 22.37
C ARG A 89 8.72 0.65 22.65
N LEU A 90 9.92 0.74 22.07
CA LEU A 90 10.83 1.86 22.24
C LEU A 90 10.72 2.90 21.09
N TRP A 91 10.11 2.50 19.97
CA TRP A 91 10.05 3.32 18.78
C TRP A 91 9.06 4.48 18.92
N GLN A 92 9.42 5.61 18.34
CA GLN A 92 8.58 6.79 18.23
C GLN A 92 8.90 7.55 16.95
N PRO A 93 7.89 8.05 16.20
CA PRO A 93 8.12 8.95 15.09
C PRO A 93 8.84 10.24 15.54
N ARG A 94 9.66 10.82 14.66
CA ARG A 94 10.46 11.99 14.98
C ARG A 94 10.09 13.14 14.05
N PHE A 95 9.71 14.28 14.62
CA PHE A 95 9.34 15.45 13.80
C PHE A 95 10.56 16.05 13.09
N GLU A 96 11.76 15.91 13.66
CA GLU A 96 13.02 16.39 13.10
C GLU A 96 13.40 15.70 11.78
N ASP A 97 12.81 14.55 11.49
CA ASP A 97 13.01 13.82 10.23
C ASP A 97 12.22 14.48 9.07
N PHE A 98 11.28 15.40 9.35
CA PHE A 98 10.41 16.05 8.36
C PHE A 98 10.88 17.45 8.00
N GLU A 99 10.91 17.75 6.71
CA GLU A 99 11.03 19.08 6.13
C GLU A 99 9.70 19.43 5.45
N ILE A 100 8.99 20.46 5.96
CA ILE A 100 7.65 20.84 5.45
C ILE A 100 7.72 22.30 4.98
N GLY A 101 7.31 22.57 3.75
CA GLY A 101 7.34 23.87 3.11
C GLY A 101 6.14 24.14 2.19
N THR A 102 6.19 25.29 1.50
CA THR A 102 5.14 25.78 0.58
C THR A 102 5.66 26.04 -0.83
N ASP A 103 6.86 25.60 -1.15
CA ASP A 103 7.59 25.90 -2.38
C ASP A 103 7.19 25.02 -3.58
N ALA A 104 6.36 24.00 -3.37
CA ALA A 104 5.84 23.18 -4.46
C ALA A 104 4.68 23.86 -5.21
N PRO A 105 4.44 23.55 -6.51
CA PRO A 105 3.36 24.13 -7.30
C PRO A 105 1.96 23.99 -6.67
N CYS A 106 1.70 22.87 -5.95
CA CYS A 106 0.44 22.68 -5.22
C CYS A 106 0.38 23.43 -3.86
N GLY A 107 1.41 24.22 -3.48
CA GLY A 107 1.47 24.94 -2.20
C GLY A 107 1.85 24.08 -0.99
N LEU A 108 2.30 22.84 -1.19
CA LEU A 108 2.77 21.93 -0.12
C LEU A 108 3.95 21.11 -0.60
N SER A 109 5.08 21.20 0.08
CA SER A 109 6.22 20.29 -0.05
C SER A 109 6.46 19.56 1.26
N ILE A 110 6.71 18.25 1.19
CA ILE A 110 7.13 17.45 2.35
C ILE A 110 8.25 16.50 1.92
N GLU A 111 9.35 16.53 2.64
CA GLU A 111 10.37 15.48 2.62
C GLU A 111 10.51 14.88 4.01
N ALA A 112 10.79 13.57 4.07
CA ALA A 112 11.17 12.89 5.30
C ALA A 112 12.49 12.14 5.08
N LYS A 113 13.46 12.36 5.98
CA LYS A 113 14.83 11.82 5.88
C LYS A 113 15.22 11.13 7.18
N GLY A 114 15.81 9.93 7.07
CA GLY A 114 16.24 9.19 8.26
C GLY A 114 16.63 7.75 7.94
N THR A 115 16.69 6.90 8.97
CA THR A 115 16.80 5.46 8.75
C THR A 115 15.55 4.94 8.03
N TRP A 116 15.74 3.98 7.12
CA TRP A 116 14.60 3.40 6.40
C TRP A 116 13.53 2.85 7.35
N LEU A 117 13.97 2.22 8.45
CA LEU A 117 13.11 1.68 9.49
C LEU A 117 12.15 2.74 10.09
N ASN A 118 12.63 3.99 10.28
CA ASN A 118 11.80 5.07 10.77
C ASN A 118 10.91 5.65 9.66
N THR A 119 11.53 6.05 8.55
CA THR A 119 10.86 6.82 7.50
C THR A 119 9.80 6.03 6.75
N SER A 120 9.92 4.69 6.66
CA SER A 120 8.91 3.82 6.09
C SER A 120 7.56 3.98 6.79
N MET A 121 7.54 4.17 8.11
CA MET A 121 6.32 4.31 8.90
C MET A 121 5.63 5.68 8.75
N TYR A 122 6.27 6.66 8.09
CA TYR A 122 5.73 8.02 7.97
C TYR A 122 4.77 8.18 6.78
N GLU A 123 4.90 7.38 5.72
CA GLU A 123 4.12 7.53 4.47
C GLU A 123 2.61 7.58 4.73
N ILE A 124 2.09 6.57 5.39
CA ILE A 124 0.65 6.35 5.50
C ILE A 124 -0.04 7.39 6.38
N PRO A 125 0.43 7.64 7.62
CA PRO A 125 -0.14 8.68 8.47
C PRO A 125 -0.05 10.07 7.84
N THR A 126 1.08 10.42 7.21
CA THR A 126 1.26 11.72 6.54
C THR A 126 0.24 11.90 5.42
N LEU A 127 0.05 10.92 4.53
CA LEU A 127 -0.92 11.01 3.44
C LEU A 127 -2.36 11.07 3.95
N ALA A 128 -2.71 10.31 4.99
CA ALA A 128 -4.03 10.38 5.62
C ALA A 128 -4.30 11.76 6.26
N ILE A 129 -3.30 12.33 6.93
CA ILE A 129 -3.38 13.70 7.48
C ILE A 129 -3.62 14.72 6.37
N ILE A 130 -2.79 14.70 5.31
CA ILE A 130 -2.90 15.65 4.19
C ILE A 130 -4.29 15.58 3.57
N ASN A 131 -4.76 14.36 3.30
CA ASN A 131 -6.06 14.16 2.65
C ASN A 131 -7.22 14.68 3.52
N GLU A 132 -7.25 14.30 4.79
CA GLU A 132 -8.33 14.70 5.69
C GLU A 132 -8.32 16.21 5.97
N VAL A 133 -7.16 16.83 6.17
CA VAL A 133 -7.04 18.31 6.32
C VAL A 133 -7.57 19.01 5.07
N TYR A 134 -7.19 18.54 3.87
CA TYR A 134 -7.66 19.14 2.63
C TYR A 134 -9.19 19.13 2.53
N PHE A 135 -9.81 17.95 2.68
CA PHE A 135 -11.27 17.83 2.53
C PHE A 135 -12.03 18.59 3.61
N ARG A 136 -11.56 18.62 4.86
CA ARG A 136 -12.20 19.37 5.94
C ARG A 136 -12.06 20.89 5.81
N MET A 137 -11.02 21.38 5.15
CA MET A 137 -10.77 22.82 5.04
C MET A 137 -11.17 23.41 3.68
N ALA A 138 -11.24 22.61 2.61
CA ALA A 138 -11.62 23.08 1.28
C ALA A 138 -13.13 22.97 0.99
N TYR A 139 -13.84 22.10 1.71
CA TYR A 139 -15.24 21.78 1.41
C TYR A 139 -16.12 21.82 2.66
N ASP A 140 -17.44 21.81 2.44
CA ASP A 140 -18.45 21.52 3.47
C ASP A 140 -18.39 20.02 3.78
N TYR A 141 -17.62 19.69 4.82
CA TYR A 141 -17.31 18.30 5.18
C TYR A 141 -18.56 17.48 5.51
N ASP A 142 -19.57 18.07 6.16
CA ASP A 142 -20.80 17.35 6.52
C ASP A 142 -21.56 16.90 5.27
N LYS A 143 -21.62 17.75 4.24
CA LYS A 143 -22.21 17.35 2.94
C LYS A 143 -21.42 16.25 2.24
N LEU A 144 -20.07 16.31 2.28
CA LEU A 144 -19.25 15.25 1.71
C LEU A 144 -19.46 13.93 2.44
N LEU A 145 -19.52 13.95 3.76
CA LEU A 145 -19.77 12.76 4.56
C LEU A 145 -21.15 12.17 4.30
N ASP A 146 -22.17 12.98 4.13
CA ASP A 146 -23.52 12.53 3.76
C ASP A 146 -23.57 11.92 2.35
N SER A 147 -22.88 12.51 1.37
CA SER A 147 -22.71 11.94 0.04
C SER A 147 -22.01 10.60 0.10
N PHE A 148 -20.89 10.52 0.86
CA PHE A 148 -20.16 9.29 1.09
C PHE A 148 -21.05 8.19 1.70
N LYS A 149 -21.80 8.48 2.77
CA LYS A 149 -22.70 7.52 3.43
C LYS A 149 -23.75 6.95 2.46
N LYS A 150 -24.39 7.80 1.65
CA LYS A 150 -25.37 7.37 0.65
C LYS A 150 -24.77 6.43 -0.39
N ARG A 151 -23.56 6.74 -0.90
CA ARG A 151 -22.86 5.90 -1.88
C ARG A 151 -22.42 4.58 -1.24
N LEU A 152 -21.93 4.61 -0.01
CA LEU A 152 -21.53 3.43 0.75
C LEU A 152 -22.73 2.49 0.97
N ASP A 153 -23.90 3.03 1.32
CA ASP A 153 -25.14 2.26 1.50
C ASP A 153 -25.55 1.57 0.21
N ALA A 154 -25.54 2.31 -0.91
CA ALA A 154 -25.85 1.73 -2.22
C ALA A 154 -24.90 0.59 -2.61
N LYS A 155 -23.59 0.71 -2.35
CA LYS A 155 -22.60 -0.34 -2.61
C LYS A 155 -22.87 -1.58 -1.77
N TYR A 156 -23.15 -1.38 -0.49
CA TYR A 156 -23.46 -2.49 0.43
C TYR A 156 -24.73 -3.25 -0.02
N GLU A 157 -25.81 -2.53 -0.33
CA GLU A 157 -27.06 -3.17 -0.77
C GLU A 157 -26.88 -3.90 -2.11
N ASN A 158 -26.12 -3.35 -3.05
CA ASN A 158 -25.85 -4.02 -4.32
C ASN A 158 -25.04 -5.33 -4.13
N LEU A 159 -24.05 -5.34 -3.25
CA LEU A 159 -23.34 -6.59 -2.91
C LEU A 159 -24.23 -7.59 -2.19
N LYS A 160 -24.97 -7.14 -1.20
CA LYS A 160 -25.90 -7.98 -0.42
C LYS A 160 -26.96 -8.64 -1.29
N ASN A 161 -27.49 -7.90 -2.27
CA ASN A 161 -28.52 -8.38 -3.19
C ASN A 161 -27.96 -9.17 -4.39
N GLY A 162 -26.63 -9.41 -4.44
CA GLY A 162 -26.00 -10.25 -5.46
C GLY A 162 -25.89 -9.59 -6.84
N HIS A 163 -25.93 -8.25 -6.93
CA HIS A 163 -25.67 -7.53 -8.19
C HIS A 163 -24.21 -7.69 -8.63
N TRP A 164 -23.29 -7.87 -7.69
CA TRP A 164 -21.87 -8.13 -7.94
C TRP A 164 -21.39 -9.37 -7.18
N TYR A 165 -20.50 -10.10 -7.83
CA TYR A 165 -19.82 -11.27 -7.30
C TYR A 165 -18.31 -11.04 -7.26
N VAL A 166 -17.77 -10.66 -6.12
CA VAL A 166 -16.35 -10.29 -6.03
C VAL A 166 -15.49 -11.31 -5.27
N GLY A 167 -16.06 -12.46 -4.87
CA GLY A 167 -15.30 -13.44 -4.09
C GLY A 167 -14.78 -12.83 -2.78
N THR A 168 -13.47 -12.71 -2.63
CA THR A 168 -12.86 -12.09 -1.43
C THR A 168 -12.34 -10.69 -1.71
N PHE A 169 -12.63 -9.74 -0.81
CA PHE A 169 -12.11 -8.38 -0.92
C PHE A 169 -11.72 -7.78 0.44
N SER A 170 -10.84 -6.77 0.40
CA SER A 170 -10.36 -6.04 1.56
C SER A 170 -10.34 -4.53 1.28
N GLU A 171 -10.44 -3.73 2.32
CA GLU A 171 -10.34 -2.27 2.24
C GLU A 171 -8.85 -1.84 2.28
N PHE A 172 -8.40 -1.04 1.27
CA PHE A 172 -7.02 -0.58 1.08
C PHE A 172 -6.92 0.94 0.92
N GLY A 173 -7.87 1.71 1.49
CA GLY A 173 -8.02 3.13 1.20
C GLY A 173 -7.41 4.10 2.21
N LEU A 174 -6.72 3.64 3.24
CA LEU A 174 -6.22 4.45 4.37
C LEU A 174 -5.46 5.71 3.92
N ARG A 175 -4.52 5.60 2.99
CA ARG A 175 -3.68 6.72 2.53
C ARG A 175 -4.46 7.90 1.94
N ARG A 176 -5.63 7.66 1.38
CA ARG A 176 -6.46 8.66 0.69
C ARG A 176 -7.91 8.59 1.17
N ARG A 177 -8.13 8.15 2.40
CA ARG A 177 -9.45 8.14 3.03
C ARG A 177 -10.01 9.56 3.12
N LEU A 178 -11.31 9.73 2.99
CA LEU A 178 -11.97 11.02 3.22
C LEU A 178 -11.67 11.54 4.64
N SER A 179 -11.84 10.65 5.62
CA SER A 179 -11.49 10.87 7.02
C SER A 179 -11.37 9.54 7.77
N ALA A 180 -10.89 9.58 9.02
CA ALA A 180 -10.88 8.42 9.90
C ALA A 180 -12.31 7.87 10.11
N GLU A 181 -13.29 8.75 10.32
CA GLU A 181 -14.71 8.40 10.46
C GLU A 181 -15.25 7.69 9.21
N ALA A 182 -15.00 8.22 8.02
CA ALA A 182 -15.51 7.63 6.78
C ALA A 182 -14.92 6.23 6.53
N GLN A 183 -13.62 6.05 6.73
CA GLN A 183 -13.00 4.73 6.61
C GLN A 183 -13.57 3.74 7.63
N GLU A 184 -13.74 4.17 8.88
CA GLU A 184 -14.30 3.32 9.93
C GLU A 184 -15.73 2.88 9.59
N LEU A 185 -16.58 3.79 9.11
CA LEU A 185 -17.94 3.48 8.66
C LEU A 185 -17.94 2.42 7.54
N ALA A 186 -17.03 2.53 6.57
CA ALA A 186 -16.89 1.56 5.51
C ALA A 186 -16.49 0.18 6.04
N VAL A 187 -15.45 0.12 6.87
CA VAL A 187 -14.96 -1.14 7.45
C VAL A 187 -16.03 -1.80 8.32
N GLN A 188 -16.68 -1.04 9.19
CA GLN A 188 -17.76 -1.55 10.04
C GLN A 188 -18.91 -2.11 9.20
N LYS A 189 -19.33 -1.38 8.17
CA LYS A 189 -20.45 -1.80 7.31
C LYS A 189 -20.15 -3.10 6.57
N PHE A 190 -18.98 -3.22 5.96
CA PHE A 190 -18.60 -4.44 5.24
C PHE A 190 -18.25 -5.61 6.16
N ALA A 191 -17.79 -5.38 7.40
CA ALA A 191 -17.64 -6.43 8.39
C ALA A 191 -18.98 -7.16 8.64
N HIS A 192 -20.10 -6.45 8.71
CA HIS A 192 -21.44 -7.02 8.84
C HIS A 192 -21.93 -7.78 7.60
N LEU A 193 -21.32 -7.57 6.43
CA LEU A 193 -21.69 -8.32 5.22
C LEU A 193 -21.47 -9.82 5.40
N ASN A 194 -20.46 -10.22 6.16
CA ASN A 194 -20.16 -11.63 6.41
C ASN A 194 -21.24 -12.35 7.24
N ASP A 195 -22.07 -11.61 7.95
CA ASP A 195 -23.17 -12.14 8.77
C ASP A 195 -24.45 -12.36 7.94
N THR A 196 -24.47 -11.91 6.68
CA THR A 196 -25.64 -12.07 5.80
C THR A 196 -25.60 -13.39 5.06
N LEU A 197 -26.62 -14.24 5.26
CA LEU A 197 -26.72 -15.63 4.77
C LEU A 197 -26.70 -15.80 3.24
N HIS A 198 -26.75 -14.74 2.45
CA HIS A 198 -26.85 -14.80 0.98
C HIS A 198 -25.74 -14.07 0.24
N SER A 199 -24.73 -13.52 0.94
CA SER A 199 -23.63 -12.85 0.27
C SER A 199 -22.62 -13.86 -0.27
N SER A 200 -22.43 -13.86 -1.58
CA SER A 200 -21.39 -14.62 -2.28
C SER A 200 -20.04 -13.91 -2.27
N SER A 201 -20.00 -12.69 -1.72
CA SER A 201 -18.80 -11.88 -1.54
C SER A 201 -18.41 -11.85 -0.06
N LYS A 202 -17.12 -12.04 0.22
CA LYS A 202 -16.58 -12.06 1.59
C LYS A 202 -15.64 -10.89 1.83
N PHE A 203 -15.97 -10.06 2.80
CA PHE A 203 -15.05 -9.05 3.31
C PHE A 203 -14.04 -9.71 4.25
N VAL A 204 -12.76 -9.70 3.89
CA VAL A 204 -11.70 -10.37 4.68
C VAL A 204 -11.17 -9.45 5.77
N GLY A 205 -10.99 -8.15 5.45
CA GLY A 205 -10.43 -7.20 6.40
C GLY A 205 -9.99 -5.89 5.77
N THR A 206 -9.07 -5.23 6.42
CA THR A 206 -8.54 -3.93 5.99
C THR A 206 -7.01 -3.90 6.11
N SER A 207 -6.36 -3.07 5.32
CA SER A 207 -4.94 -2.77 5.50
C SER A 207 -4.66 -1.94 6.75
N ASN A 208 -5.66 -1.17 7.23
CA ASN A 208 -5.58 -0.37 8.45
C ASN A 208 -5.56 -1.28 9.69
N VAL A 209 -4.39 -1.42 10.32
CA VAL A 209 -4.18 -2.36 11.45
C VAL A 209 -5.01 -1.97 12.67
N TYR A 210 -5.22 -0.66 12.89
CA TYR A 210 -6.09 -0.18 13.97
C TYR A 210 -7.55 -0.65 13.81
N LEU A 211 -8.11 -0.49 12.61
CA LEU A 211 -9.48 -0.93 12.34
C LEU A 211 -9.60 -2.46 12.30
N ALA A 212 -8.57 -3.15 11.82
CA ALA A 212 -8.53 -4.61 11.87
C ALA A 212 -8.61 -5.11 13.33
N LYS A 213 -7.79 -4.52 14.23
CA LYS A 213 -7.85 -4.81 15.67
C LYS A 213 -9.22 -4.51 16.26
N LYS A 214 -9.75 -3.31 15.99
CA LYS A 214 -11.01 -2.81 16.56
C LYS A 214 -12.22 -3.69 16.22
N TYR A 215 -12.25 -4.24 15.01
CA TYR A 215 -13.39 -5.04 14.51
C TYR A 215 -13.10 -6.54 14.41
N GLY A 216 -11.98 -7.02 14.94
CA GLY A 216 -11.64 -8.46 14.92
C GLY A 216 -11.43 -9.01 13.50
N LEU A 217 -10.95 -8.17 12.58
CA LEU A 217 -10.73 -8.50 11.18
C LEU A 217 -9.26 -8.89 10.92
N THR A 218 -9.00 -9.46 9.74
CA THR A 218 -7.64 -9.74 9.30
C THR A 218 -6.93 -8.45 8.86
N PRO A 219 -5.78 -8.08 9.45
CA PRO A 219 -4.94 -7.02 8.92
C PRO A 219 -4.26 -7.53 7.65
N VAL A 220 -4.51 -6.88 6.50
CA VAL A 220 -4.07 -7.34 5.17
C VAL A 220 -2.95 -6.46 4.64
N GLY A 221 -1.86 -7.07 4.20
CA GLY A 221 -0.75 -6.37 3.57
C GLY A 221 0.57 -7.11 3.71
N THR A 222 1.30 -7.24 2.59
CA THR A 222 2.60 -7.90 2.54
C THR A 222 3.72 -6.89 2.33
N MET A 223 3.94 -6.45 1.08
CA MET A 223 5.01 -5.53 0.69
C MET A 223 4.49 -4.40 -0.21
N ALA A 224 5.26 -3.33 -0.32
CA ALA A 224 5.05 -2.22 -1.25
C ALA A 224 6.28 -2.01 -2.13
N HIS A 225 6.18 -1.12 -3.13
CA HIS A 225 7.27 -0.84 -4.09
C HIS A 225 8.58 -0.41 -3.40
N GLU A 226 8.49 0.33 -2.28
CA GLU A 226 9.68 0.76 -1.52
C GLU A 226 10.58 -0.41 -1.16
N TRP A 227 10.00 -1.59 -0.87
CA TRP A 227 10.71 -2.81 -0.53
C TRP A 227 11.66 -3.22 -1.66
N ILE A 228 11.11 -3.33 -2.87
CA ILE A 228 11.87 -3.76 -4.05
C ILE A 228 12.86 -2.68 -4.47
N MET A 229 12.44 -1.39 -4.42
CA MET A 229 13.29 -0.25 -4.75
C MET A 229 14.49 -0.13 -3.81
N CYS A 230 14.27 -0.12 -2.49
CA CYS A 230 15.36 0.09 -1.53
C CYS A 230 16.35 -1.06 -1.51
N ILE A 231 15.88 -2.32 -1.53
CA ILE A 231 16.79 -3.47 -1.49
C ILE A 231 17.56 -3.61 -2.81
N GLY A 232 16.86 -3.52 -3.94
CA GLY A 232 17.46 -3.78 -5.23
C GLY A 232 18.30 -2.63 -5.77
N GLN A 233 17.87 -1.39 -5.55
CA GLN A 233 18.48 -0.20 -6.14
C GLN A 233 19.28 0.62 -5.11
N GLY A 234 18.94 0.55 -3.83
CA GLY A 234 19.61 1.28 -2.74
C GLY A 234 20.89 0.63 -2.23
N ASN A 235 21.46 -0.32 -2.95
CA ASN A 235 22.72 -0.99 -2.61
C ASN A 235 23.65 -0.97 -3.83
N HIS A 236 24.76 -0.24 -3.72
CA HIS A 236 25.75 -0.07 -4.79
C HIS A 236 26.42 -1.39 -5.27
N ARG A 237 26.27 -2.47 -4.51
CA ARG A 237 26.77 -3.81 -4.88
C ARG A 237 25.78 -4.60 -5.70
N HIS A 238 24.53 -4.12 -5.82
CA HIS A 238 23.48 -4.77 -6.56
C HIS A 238 23.40 -4.24 -8.01
N ASN A 239 23.12 -5.14 -8.94
CA ASN A 239 22.65 -4.73 -10.24
C ASN A 239 21.14 -4.45 -10.15
N PRO A 240 20.68 -3.22 -10.41
CA PRO A 240 19.27 -2.84 -10.19
C PRO A 240 18.27 -3.60 -11.06
N ALA A 241 18.70 -4.21 -12.17
CA ALA A 241 17.84 -5.08 -12.97
C ALA A 241 17.42 -6.38 -12.24
N TYR A 242 18.09 -6.75 -11.14
CA TYR A 242 17.73 -7.89 -10.28
C TYR A 242 16.99 -7.47 -9.00
N SER A 243 16.40 -6.27 -8.97
CA SER A 243 15.72 -5.74 -7.77
C SER A 243 14.66 -6.69 -7.22
N ASN A 244 13.88 -7.35 -8.08
CA ASN A 244 12.86 -8.30 -7.64
C ASN A 244 13.51 -9.50 -6.95
N TRP A 245 14.60 -10.05 -7.50
CA TRP A 245 15.29 -11.21 -6.94
C TRP A 245 15.83 -10.94 -5.54
N TYR A 246 16.55 -9.81 -5.35
CA TYR A 246 17.07 -9.43 -4.03
C TYR A 246 15.95 -9.24 -3.01
N ALA A 247 14.85 -8.63 -3.44
CA ALA A 247 13.71 -8.38 -2.57
C ALA A 247 12.96 -9.66 -2.18
N LEU A 248 12.76 -10.59 -3.12
CA LEU A 248 12.13 -11.90 -2.87
C LEU A 248 13.00 -12.76 -1.94
N ASP A 249 14.31 -12.79 -2.17
CA ASP A 249 15.25 -13.55 -1.33
C ASP A 249 15.24 -13.05 0.13
N ALA A 250 15.32 -11.72 0.33
CA ALA A 250 15.25 -11.11 1.66
C ALA A 250 13.91 -11.38 2.36
N TRP A 251 12.79 -11.39 1.61
CA TRP A 251 11.47 -11.70 2.14
C TRP A 251 11.35 -13.15 2.59
N VAL A 252 11.83 -14.08 1.78
CA VAL A 252 11.83 -15.52 2.12
C VAL A 252 12.71 -15.82 3.33
N LYS A 253 13.84 -15.15 3.48
CA LYS A 253 14.69 -15.27 4.69
C LYS A 253 13.94 -14.87 5.96
N GLU A 254 13.05 -13.89 5.89
CA GLU A 254 12.29 -13.43 7.04
C GLU A 254 11.06 -14.29 7.31
N TYR A 255 10.27 -14.58 6.28
CA TYR A 255 8.93 -15.13 6.40
C TYR A 255 8.77 -16.58 5.94
N GLY A 256 9.72 -17.13 5.18
CA GLY A 256 9.58 -18.44 4.57
C GLY A 256 8.33 -18.50 3.67
N VAL A 257 7.39 -19.35 4.04
CA VAL A 257 6.09 -19.50 3.33
C VAL A 257 4.97 -18.60 3.88
N LEU A 258 5.24 -17.86 4.96
CA LEU A 258 4.26 -16.97 5.57
C LEU A 258 4.21 -15.62 4.84
N ASN A 259 3.06 -14.95 4.93
CA ASN A 259 2.88 -13.58 4.40
C ASN A 259 3.30 -13.42 2.92
N GLY A 260 2.95 -14.39 2.10
CA GLY A 260 3.52 -14.61 0.76
C GLY A 260 2.67 -14.10 -0.40
N ILE A 261 2.35 -12.79 -0.50
CA ILE A 261 1.82 -12.18 -1.73
C ILE A 261 2.89 -11.23 -2.29
N ALA A 262 3.45 -11.54 -3.46
CA ALA A 262 4.51 -10.75 -4.08
C ALA A 262 3.95 -9.67 -5.00
N LEU A 263 4.54 -8.47 -4.95
CA LEU A 263 4.23 -7.34 -5.83
C LEU A 263 5.04 -7.46 -7.12
N THR A 264 4.40 -7.28 -8.29
CA THR A 264 5.03 -7.68 -9.57
C THR A 264 5.57 -6.53 -10.42
N ASP A 265 5.08 -5.28 -10.25
CA ASP A 265 5.22 -4.20 -11.22
C ASP A 265 6.26 -3.12 -10.86
N THR A 266 7.19 -3.36 -9.93
CA THR A 266 8.14 -2.31 -9.53
C THR A 266 9.13 -1.97 -10.65
N ILE A 267 9.77 -2.97 -11.26
CA ILE A 267 10.67 -2.85 -12.42
C ILE A 267 10.14 -3.63 -13.63
N THR A 268 8.83 -3.62 -13.84
CA THR A 268 8.00 -4.35 -14.79
C THR A 268 7.67 -5.79 -14.38
N THR A 269 6.46 -6.23 -14.74
CA THR A 269 6.01 -7.62 -14.54
C THR A 269 6.85 -8.62 -15.34
N ASP A 270 7.30 -8.29 -16.54
CA ASP A 270 8.13 -9.19 -17.35
C ASP A 270 9.50 -9.44 -16.68
N CYS A 271 10.09 -8.41 -16.08
CA CYS A 271 11.31 -8.56 -15.29
C CYS A 271 11.06 -9.37 -14.01
N PHE A 272 9.91 -9.19 -13.36
CA PHE A 272 9.51 -9.99 -12.19
C PHE A 272 9.42 -11.49 -12.52
N LEU A 273 8.83 -11.88 -13.64
CA LEU A 273 8.69 -13.28 -14.05
C LEU A 273 10.04 -13.97 -14.27
N ARG A 274 11.09 -13.22 -14.65
CA ARG A 274 12.46 -13.76 -14.73
C ARG A 274 13.00 -14.18 -13.37
N ASP A 275 12.62 -13.47 -12.32
CA ASP A 275 13.06 -13.74 -10.94
C ASP A 275 12.15 -14.72 -10.20
N PHE A 276 10.85 -14.70 -10.52
CA PHE A 276 9.81 -15.48 -9.83
C PHE A 276 9.73 -16.91 -10.37
N GLN A 277 10.86 -17.62 -10.30
CA GLN A 277 10.99 -18.99 -10.78
C GLN A 277 10.46 -20.00 -9.74
N LEU A 278 10.58 -21.29 -10.02
CA LEU A 278 9.95 -22.40 -9.27
C LEU A 278 10.06 -22.25 -7.75
N THR A 279 11.22 -21.86 -7.23
CA THR A 279 11.44 -21.71 -5.77
C THR A 279 10.48 -20.65 -5.18
N TYR A 280 10.51 -19.42 -5.71
CA TYR A 280 9.64 -18.36 -5.19
C TYR A 280 8.18 -18.59 -5.54
N ALA A 281 7.90 -19.07 -6.76
CA ALA A 281 6.54 -19.38 -7.17
C ALA A 281 5.90 -20.48 -6.30
N THR A 282 6.71 -21.39 -5.74
CA THR A 282 6.24 -22.39 -4.77
C THR A 282 6.01 -21.81 -3.39
N LEU A 283 6.96 -21.01 -2.87
CA LEU A 283 6.93 -20.46 -1.51
C LEU A 283 5.85 -19.38 -1.32
N PHE A 284 5.65 -18.53 -2.33
CA PHE A 284 4.62 -17.50 -2.26
C PHE A 284 3.22 -18.08 -2.53
N SER A 285 2.23 -17.64 -1.73
CA SER A 285 0.84 -18.02 -1.89
C SER A 285 0.12 -17.31 -3.03
N GLY A 286 0.72 -16.23 -3.57
CA GLY A 286 0.15 -15.49 -4.69
C GLY A 286 0.97 -14.26 -5.08
N VAL A 287 0.37 -13.49 -5.99
CA VAL A 287 0.96 -12.28 -6.57
C VAL A 287 -0.05 -11.14 -6.62
N ARG A 288 0.45 -9.88 -6.63
CA ARG A 288 -0.37 -8.66 -6.62
C ARG A 288 -0.17 -7.82 -7.88
N HIS A 289 -1.28 -7.50 -8.53
CA HIS A 289 -1.41 -6.52 -9.59
C HIS A 289 -1.57 -5.10 -9.03
N ASP A 290 -0.77 -4.13 -9.48
CA ASP A 290 -0.87 -2.72 -9.09
C ASP A 290 -0.73 -1.75 -10.29
N SER A 291 -0.53 -2.26 -11.51
CA SER A 291 -0.54 -1.49 -12.76
C SER A 291 -0.61 -2.38 -14.00
N GLY A 292 -0.87 -1.79 -15.16
CA GLY A 292 -1.07 -2.50 -16.42
C GLY A 292 -2.50 -2.97 -16.64
N ASP A 293 -2.74 -3.71 -17.73
CA ASP A 293 -4.03 -4.34 -17.98
C ASP A 293 -4.21 -5.54 -17.05
N PRO A 294 -5.26 -5.60 -16.22
CA PRO A 294 -5.43 -6.67 -15.25
C PRO A 294 -5.73 -8.04 -15.88
N TYR A 295 -6.34 -8.07 -17.08
CA TYR A 295 -6.63 -9.33 -17.77
C TYR A 295 -5.35 -9.93 -18.36
N GLU A 296 -4.57 -9.14 -19.10
CA GLU A 296 -3.27 -9.55 -19.66
C GLU A 296 -2.32 -10.00 -18.55
N TRP A 297 -2.28 -9.25 -17.44
CA TRP A 297 -1.46 -9.60 -16.28
C TRP A 297 -1.89 -10.92 -15.66
N GLY A 298 -3.19 -11.11 -15.41
CA GLY A 298 -3.70 -12.33 -14.78
C GLY A 298 -3.45 -13.57 -15.64
N GLU A 299 -3.69 -13.49 -16.96
CA GLU A 299 -3.44 -14.57 -17.92
C GLU A 299 -1.94 -14.91 -17.97
N LYS A 300 -1.05 -13.87 -17.97
CA LYS A 300 0.40 -14.04 -17.93
C LYS A 300 0.86 -14.76 -16.66
N MET A 301 0.30 -14.43 -15.48
CA MET A 301 0.59 -15.10 -14.21
C MET A 301 0.14 -16.57 -14.22
N ILE A 302 -1.06 -16.86 -14.68
CA ILE A 302 -1.58 -18.21 -14.79
C ILE A 302 -0.71 -19.06 -15.73
N ALA A 303 -0.34 -18.53 -16.90
CA ALA A 303 0.55 -19.19 -17.84
C ALA A 303 1.92 -19.48 -17.23
N HIS A 304 2.46 -18.52 -16.47
CA HIS A 304 3.75 -18.68 -15.78
C HIS A 304 3.69 -19.80 -14.72
N TYR A 305 2.66 -19.86 -13.85
CA TYR A 305 2.50 -20.95 -12.91
C TYR A 305 2.40 -22.31 -13.63
N LYS A 306 1.60 -22.41 -14.68
CA LYS A 306 1.47 -23.64 -15.50
C LYS A 306 2.81 -24.06 -16.11
N SER A 307 3.61 -23.12 -16.62
CA SER A 307 4.95 -23.41 -17.20
C SER A 307 5.94 -23.96 -16.17
N LEU A 308 5.76 -23.61 -14.90
CA LEU A 308 6.56 -24.11 -13.78
C LEU A 308 6.00 -25.43 -13.17
N GLY A 309 4.92 -25.99 -13.74
CA GLY A 309 4.26 -27.19 -13.20
C GLY A 309 3.46 -26.93 -11.91
N ILE A 310 3.11 -25.69 -11.61
CA ILE A 310 2.33 -25.32 -10.44
C ILE A 310 0.85 -25.18 -10.85
N ASP A 311 -0.06 -25.83 -10.11
CA ASP A 311 -1.50 -25.64 -10.30
C ASP A 311 -1.91 -24.21 -9.86
N PRO A 312 -2.38 -23.34 -10.77
CA PRO A 312 -2.79 -21.97 -10.43
C PRO A 312 -3.93 -21.92 -9.39
N LYS A 313 -4.74 -22.98 -9.25
CA LYS A 313 -5.79 -23.06 -8.21
C LYS A 313 -5.24 -23.06 -6.78
N THR A 314 -3.97 -23.36 -6.60
CA THR A 314 -3.28 -23.27 -5.31
C THR A 314 -2.73 -21.87 -5.01
N LYS A 315 -2.85 -20.95 -5.96
CA LYS A 315 -2.32 -19.58 -5.90
C LYS A 315 -3.41 -18.53 -5.93
N THR A 316 -3.08 -17.33 -5.47
CA THR A 316 -4.01 -16.19 -5.42
C THR A 316 -3.52 -15.07 -6.34
N LEU A 317 -4.39 -14.58 -7.21
CA LEU A 317 -4.22 -13.30 -7.90
C LEU A 317 -4.92 -12.22 -7.08
N LEU A 318 -4.15 -11.29 -6.53
CA LEU A 318 -4.66 -10.13 -5.81
C LEU A 318 -4.62 -8.89 -6.72
N PHE A 319 -5.78 -8.36 -7.08
CA PHE A 319 -5.92 -7.13 -7.83
C PHE A 319 -6.09 -5.94 -6.88
N SER A 320 -5.35 -4.84 -7.11
CA SER A 320 -5.40 -3.68 -6.21
C SER A 320 -5.32 -2.31 -6.89
N ASP A 321 -5.37 -2.25 -8.22
CA ASP A 321 -5.29 -0.99 -8.96
C ASP A 321 -6.67 -0.50 -9.44
N SER A 322 -7.06 0.69 -9.01
CA SER A 322 -8.21 1.47 -9.53
C SER A 322 -9.52 0.68 -9.60
N LEU A 323 -9.82 -0.08 -8.55
CA LEU A 323 -10.96 -0.99 -8.49
C LEU A 323 -12.22 -0.33 -7.93
N ASP A 324 -13.33 -0.66 -8.56
CA ASP A 324 -14.70 -0.63 -8.04
C ASP A 324 -15.30 -2.05 -8.04
N PHE A 325 -16.51 -2.22 -7.51
CA PHE A 325 -17.14 -3.54 -7.45
C PHE A 325 -17.54 -4.08 -8.82
N GLU A 326 -17.85 -3.25 -9.80
CA GLU A 326 -18.18 -3.68 -11.15
C GLU A 326 -16.96 -4.30 -11.85
N ARG A 327 -15.81 -3.64 -11.75
CA ARG A 327 -14.54 -4.16 -12.29
C ARG A 327 -14.11 -5.43 -11.56
N ALA A 328 -14.26 -5.46 -10.22
CA ALA A 328 -13.94 -6.62 -9.42
C ALA A 328 -14.83 -7.84 -9.79
N ASP A 329 -16.14 -7.65 -10.02
CA ASP A 329 -17.05 -8.69 -10.49
C ASP A 329 -16.63 -9.26 -11.85
N LYS A 330 -16.29 -8.39 -12.81
CA LYS A 330 -15.81 -8.80 -14.14
C LYS A 330 -14.52 -9.63 -14.05
N LEU A 331 -13.55 -9.18 -13.28
CA LEU A 331 -12.29 -9.89 -13.06
C LEU A 331 -12.50 -11.21 -12.32
N TYR A 332 -13.36 -11.23 -11.30
CA TYR A 332 -13.69 -12.46 -10.58
C TYR A 332 -14.29 -13.50 -11.52
N ARG A 333 -15.29 -13.14 -12.33
CA ARG A 333 -15.94 -14.06 -13.28
C ARG A 333 -14.98 -14.60 -14.33
N HIS A 334 -13.98 -13.80 -14.72
CA HIS A 334 -12.99 -14.21 -15.70
C HIS A 334 -12.02 -15.26 -15.11
N PHE A 335 -11.51 -15.04 -13.90
CA PHE A 335 -10.39 -15.83 -13.35
C PHE A 335 -10.79 -16.91 -12.35
N CYS A 336 -11.96 -16.85 -11.71
CA CYS A 336 -12.31 -17.71 -10.56
C CYS A 336 -12.33 -19.22 -10.84
N LYS A 337 -12.40 -19.62 -12.10
CA LYS A 337 -12.35 -21.05 -12.51
C LYS A 337 -10.93 -21.60 -12.57
N GLU A 338 -9.93 -20.73 -12.74
CA GLU A 338 -8.54 -21.12 -12.95
C GLU A 338 -7.64 -20.86 -11.74
N THR A 339 -7.98 -19.89 -10.88
CA THR A 339 -7.16 -19.48 -9.74
C THR A 339 -8.02 -18.91 -8.60
N ASN A 340 -7.44 -18.74 -7.39
CA ASN A 340 -8.09 -17.94 -6.36
C ASN A 340 -7.93 -16.45 -6.69
N VAL A 341 -9.00 -15.67 -6.50
CA VAL A 341 -9.04 -14.25 -6.81
C VAL A 341 -9.37 -13.45 -5.55
N ALA A 342 -8.61 -12.38 -5.31
CA ALA A 342 -8.83 -11.46 -4.21
C ALA A 342 -8.69 -10.01 -4.67
N PHE A 343 -9.32 -9.08 -3.97
CA PHE A 343 -9.35 -7.66 -4.33
C PHE A 343 -8.96 -6.78 -3.14
N GLY A 344 -8.05 -5.82 -3.39
CA GLY A 344 -7.75 -4.71 -2.49
C GLY A 344 -8.38 -3.43 -3.03
N ILE A 345 -9.45 -2.95 -2.42
CA ILE A 345 -10.22 -1.81 -2.91
C ILE A 345 -9.92 -0.58 -2.04
N GLY A 346 -9.42 0.49 -2.67
CA GLY A 346 -8.96 1.69 -1.98
C GLY A 346 -10.03 2.77 -1.86
N THR A 347 -9.80 3.93 -2.51
CA THR A 347 -10.64 5.14 -2.40
C THR A 347 -12.11 4.92 -2.72
N TYR A 348 -12.43 3.96 -3.56
CA TYR A 348 -13.83 3.59 -3.82
C TYR A 348 -14.59 3.17 -2.55
N LEU A 349 -13.91 2.63 -1.53
CA LEU A 349 -14.52 2.29 -0.24
C LEU A 349 -14.34 3.37 0.82
N SER A 350 -13.26 4.14 0.78
CA SER A 350 -12.89 5.06 1.88
C SER A 350 -13.04 6.55 1.54
N ASN A 351 -13.27 6.92 0.27
CA ASN A 351 -13.35 8.31 -0.20
C ASN A 351 -14.10 8.44 -1.54
N ASP A 352 -15.28 7.87 -1.64
CA ASP A 352 -16.16 8.04 -2.79
C ASP A 352 -17.25 9.06 -2.47
N THR A 353 -17.06 10.29 -2.95
CA THR A 353 -17.96 11.43 -2.76
C THR A 353 -18.27 12.10 -4.10
N ASP A 354 -18.99 13.23 -4.08
CA ASP A 354 -19.23 14.07 -5.27
C ASP A 354 -17.96 14.82 -5.71
N VAL A 355 -16.92 14.82 -4.86
CA VAL A 355 -15.60 15.38 -5.16
C VAL A 355 -14.59 14.23 -5.33
N PRO A 356 -13.79 14.24 -6.41
CA PRO A 356 -12.77 13.21 -6.60
C PRO A 356 -11.75 13.15 -5.45
N ALA A 357 -11.33 11.94 -5.07
CA ALA A 357 -10.24 11.76 -4.12
C ALA A 357 -8.93 12.36 -4.65
N LEU A 358 -8.10 12.91 -3.75
CA LEU A 358 -6.80 13.44 -4.12
C LEU A 358 -5.90 12.36 -4.74
N ASN A 359 -5.18 12.72 -5.79
CA ASN A 359 -4.13 11.87 -6.35
C ASN A 359 -2.77 12.27 -5.76
N ILE A 360 -2.60 11.93 -4.49
CA ILE A 360 -1.38 12.22 -3.73
C ILE A 360 -0.59 10.95 -3.47
N VAL A 361 0.73 11.08 -3.43
CA VAL A 361 1.66 10.00 -3.09
C VAL A 361 2.81 10.55 -2.25
N MET A 362 3.40 9.68 -1.43
CA MET A 362 4.69 9.91 -0.78
C MET A 362 5.56 8.68 -1.07
N LYS A 363 6.73 8.87 -1.67
CA LYS A 363 7.58 7.76 -2.12
C LYS A 363 9.02 7.98 -1.71
N THR A 364 9.71 6.88 -1.44
CA THR A 364 11.16 6.93 -1.34
C THR A 364 11.76 7.27 -2.70
N THR A 365 12.65 8.23 -2.72
CA THR A 365 13.32 8.73 -3.93
C THR A 365 14.83 8.52 -3.86
N ILE A 366 15.38 8.40 -2.65
CA ILE A 366 16.79 8.12 -2.41
C ILE A 366 16.89 7.01 -1.36
N CYS A 367 17.77 6.04 -1.58
CA CYS A 367 18.15 5.03 -0.61
C CYS A 367 19.67 4.91 -0.57
N ASN A 368 20.28 5.07 0.63
CA ASN A 368 21.73 5.06 0.84
C ASN A 368 22.51 6.00 -0.09
N GLY A 369 21.96 7.19 -0.36
CA GLY A 369 22.54 8.18 -1.25
C GLY A 369 22.38 7.90 -2.75
N MET A 370 21.70 6.83 -3.12
CA MET A 370 21.42 6.43 -4.50
C MET A 370 19.96 6.75 -4.87
N ASP A 371 19.74 7.21 -6.09
CA ASP A 371 18.39 7.33 -6.64
C ASP A 371 17.72 5.96 -6.71
N VAL A 372 16.41 5.91 -6.44
CA VAL A 372 15.60 4.71 -6.60
C VAL A 372 14.33 5.04 -7.37
N ALA A 373 13.86 4.11 -8.20
CA ALA A 373 12.76 4.34 -9.11
C ALA A 373 11.76 3.18 -9.15
N LYS A 374 10.47 3.52 -9.24
CA LYS A 374 9.44 2.63 -9.73
C LYS A 374 9.27 2.87 -11.24
N ILE A 375 9.38 1.82 -12.06
CA ILE A 375 9.11 1.88 -13.52
C ILE A 375 7.61 1.74 -13.78
N SER A 376 6.96 0.71 -13.24
CA SER A 376 5.54 0.39 -13.45
C SER A 376 5.23 -0.17 -14.86
N ASP A 377 4.17 -0.98 -14.97
CA ASP A 377 3.66 -1.46 -16.26
C ASP A 377 2.75 -0.43 -16.95
N THR A 378 2.34 0.63 -16.24
CA THR A 378 1.56 1.73 -16.81
C THR A 378 2.44 2.96 -17.03
N PRO A 379 2.56 3.49 -18.26
CA PRO A 379 3.27 4.74 -18.52
C PRO A 379 2.80 5.89 -17.62
N GLY A 380 3.74 6.68 -17.09
CA GLY A 380 3.43 7.83 -16.23
C GLY A 380 3.13 7.50 -14.75
N LYS A 381 2.96 6.24 -14.37
CA LYS A 381 2.84 5.83 -12.95
C LYS A 381 4.19 5.73 -12.22
N GLY A 382 5.28 5.83 -12.93
CA GLY A 382 6.64 5.85 -12.36
C GLY A 382 6.85 7.02 -11.39
N MET A 383 7.86 6.92 -10.53
CA MET A 383 8.33 8.02 -9.69
C MET A 383 9.83 7.88 -9.47
N CYS A 384 10.55 8.91 -9.89
CA CYS A 384 11.95 9.16 -9.60
C CYS A 384 12.20 10.67 -9.66
N LYS A 385 13.14 11.19 -8.89
CA LYS A 385 13.57 12.60 -9.00
C LYS A 385 14.56 12.81 -10.15
N ASN A 386 15.27 11.76 -10.54
CA ASN A 386 16.35 11.81 -11.53
C ASN A 386 15.97 11.02 -12.79
N PRO A 387 15.63 11.71 -13.90
CA PRO A 387 15.32 11.04 -15.18
C PRO A 387 16.47 10.20 -15.73
N ASP A 388 17.73 10.66 -15.57
CA ASP A 388 18.91 9.94 -16.06
C ASP A 388 19.06 8.57 -15.38
N TYR A 389 18.66 8.50 -14.09
CA TYR A 389 18.64 7.22 -13.38
C TYR A 389 17.57 6.27 -13.94
N VAL A 390 16.41 6.78 -14.31
CA VAL A 390 15.36 5.97 -14.95
C VAL A 390 15.86 5.39 -16.28
N ASP A 391 16.55 6.19 -17.09
CA ASP A 391 17.14 5.74 -18.36
C ASP A 391 18.25 4.71 -18.13
N TYR A 392 19.07 4.89 -17.08
CA TYR A 392 20.07 3.91 -16.69
C TYR A 392 19.41 2.59 -16.26
N LEU A 393 18.39 2.62 -15.40
CA LEU A 393 17.67 1.46 -14.95
C LEU A 393 17.01 0.69 -16.10
N ASN A 394 16.35 1.41 -17.02
CA ASN A 394 15.75 0.81 -18.20
C ASN A 394 16.81 0.10 -19.07
N ARG A 395 17.97 0.71 -19.29
CA ARG A 395 19.08 0.05 -20.04
C ARG A 395 19.58 -1.21 -19.33
N CYS A 396 19.67 -1.20 -18.00
CA CYS A 396 20.04 -2.40 -17.24
C CYS A 396 19.01 -3.52 -17.41
N ILE A 397 17.71 -3.18 -17.34
CA ILE A 397 16.60 -4.12 -17.55
C ILE A 397 16.64 -4.67 -18.98
N ASP A 398 16.72 -3.82 -19.98
CA ASP A 398 16.77 -4.22 -21.40
C ASP A 398 17.95 -5.16 -21.69
N TYR A 399 19.13 -4.84 -21.14
CA TYR A 399 20.31 -5.70 -21.29
C TYR A 399 20.06 -7.06 -20.68
N ARG A 400 19.50 -7.10 -19.44
CA ARG A 400 19.17 -8.35 -18.76
C ARG A 400 18.14 -9.16 -19.57
N MET A 401 17.04 -8.53 -19.99
CA MET A 401 15.97 -9.21 -20.72
C MET A 401 16.43 -9.83 -22.04
N LYS A 402 17.49 -9.26 -22.68
CA LYS A 402 18.08 -9.78 -23.93
C LYS A 402 19.10 -10.89 -23.71
N ASN A 403 19.85 -10.87 -22.59
CA ASN A 403 21.04 -11.69 -22.42
C ASN A 403 20.90 -12.80 -21.35
N ASP A 404 20.05 -12.63 -20.34
CA ASP A 404 19.77 -13.71 -19.39
C ASP A 404 18.79 -14.70 -20.05
N ARG A 405 19.23 -15.94 -20.20
CA ARG A 405 18.42 -17.06 -20.73
C ARG A 405 17.79 -17.86 -19.58
#